data_784684e6905708c259adf502bf257ab1
#
_entry.id   784684e6905708c259adf502bf257ab1
#
_cell.length_a   1.000
_cell.length_b   1.000
_cell.length_c   1.000
_cell.angle_alpha   90.00
_cell.angle_beta   90.00
_cell.angle_gamma   90.00
#
_symmetry.space_group_name_H-M   'P 1'
#
loop_
_entity.id
_entity.type
_entity.pdbx_description
1 polymer ?
#
loop_
_entity_poly.entity_id
_entity_poly.type
_entity_poly.pdbx_seq_one_letter_code
_entity_poly.pdbx_strand_id
1 'polypeptide(L)'
;VYTGWDLTAATPEDESSQEGTNAATEHGIEQIIGKVKIFRNGSFEMVRPLEKVYINYPGKKGSNAYIFGHPEAITFAHHYPEIKASVNLCHGIEESVLILKFIRTLVEWRLISKNHAARTLNWLEGKVFKSAGVEDSEELPSVYGLAFGTKDGKPASVGCTLSANSSSELSMGEATAYPLACGLEMFLNGGITRAGVFAPESGAIDPSTFLANFLSVSKGQSNHQSFDISDLIVVDRSWS
;
A
#
# COMPACT_ATOMS: atom_id res chain seq x y z
N VAL A 1 -7.90 11.04 3.36
CA VAL A 1 -6.73 10.39 2.77
C VAL A 1 -7.05 8.93 2.52
N TYR A 2 -6.60 8.41 1.40
CA TYR A 2 -6.69 7.00 1.06
C TYR A 2 -5.31 6.52 0.64
N THR A 3 -4.92 5.34 1.07
CA THR A 3 -3.76 4.63 0.54
C THR A 3 -4.26 3.34 -0.08
N GLY A 4 -3.64 2.89 -1.13
CA GLY A 4 -4.11 1.69 -1.81
C GLY A 4 -3.04 0.99 -2.61
N TRP A 5 -3.26 -0.29 -2.86
CA TRP A 5 -2.40 -1.11 -3.69
C TRP A 5 -3.19 -2.16 -4.46
N ASP A 6 -2.63 -2.58 -5.56
CA ASP A 6 -3.14 -3.66 -6.39
C ASP A 6 -2.80 -5.02 -5.78
N LEU A 7 -3.81 -5.84 -5.60
CA LEU A 7 -3.65 -7.22 -5.12
C LEU A 7 -2.82 -8.11 -6.06
N THR A 8 -2.68 -7.69 -7.32
CA THR A 8 -1.96 -8.46 -8.35
C THR A 8 -0.53 -7.94 -8.60
N ALA A 9 -0.17 -6.79 -8.02
CA ALA A 9 1.13 -6.14 -8.25
C ALA A 9 2.28 -6.76 -7.46
N ALA A 10 2.01 -7.63 -6.51
CA ALA A 10 3.05 -8.35 -5.77
C ALA A 10 3.68 -9.41 -6.66
N THR A 11 4.95 -9.25 -7.02
CA THR A 11 5.72 -10.31 -7.65
C THR A 11 5.89 -11.46 -6.65
N PRO A 12 5.52 -12.71 -7.03
CA PRO A 12 5.78 -13.86 -6.17
C PRO A 12 7.29 -13.96 -5.89
N GLU A 13 7.66 -14.15 -4.64
CA GLU A 13 9.03 -14.55 -4.29
C GLU A 13 9.35 -15.88 -5.00
N ASP A 14 10.60 -16.04 -5.45
CA ASP A 14 11.06 -17.26 -6.13
C ASP A 14 10.64 -18.53 -5.38
N GLU A 15 10.14 -19.52 -6.11
CA GLU A 15 9.62 -20.79 -5.59
C GLU A 15 10.64 -21.61 -4.77
N SER A 16 11.89 -21.18 -4.73
CA SER A 16 12.98 -21.87 -4.02
C SER A 16 12.92 -21.75 -2.48
N SER A 17 12.05 -20.92 -1.91
CA SER A 17 11.87 -20.73 -0.46
C SER A 17 10.64 -21.45 0.12
N GLN A 18 10.08 -22.45 -0.58
CA GLN A 18 8.75 -23.03 -0.36
C GLN A 18 8.62 -24.09 0.73
N GLU A 19 9.27 -23.99 1.87
CA GLU A 19 8.88 -24.83 3.02
C GLU A 19 8.13 -24.05 4.13
N GLY A 20 7.46 -22.96 3.82
CA GLY A 20 6.68 -22.20 4.80
C GLY A 20 5.53 -21.40 4.19
N THR A 21 4.54 -21.05 5.00
CA THR A 21 3.62 -19.98 4.66
C THR A 21 4.41 -18.67 4.61
N ASN A 22 4.25 -17.93 3.52
CA ASN A 22 4.80 -16.58 3.43
C ASN A 22 4.13 -15.70 4.52
N ALA A 23 4.91 -15.14 5.43
CA ALA A 23 4.43 -14.28 6.50
C ALA A 23 3.61 -13.09 5.98
N ALA A 24 3.93 -12.59 4.78
CA ALA A 24 3.16 -11.53 4.13
C ALA A 24 1.73 -11.98 3.78
N THR A 25 1.55 -13.20 3.27
CA THR A 25 0.22 -13.75 2.96
C THR A 25 -0.59 -14.01 4.23
N GLU A 26 0.02 -14.52 5.29
CA GLU A 26 -0.66 -14.68 6.60
C GLU A 26 -1.11 -13.32 7.13
N HIS A 27 -0.25 -12.31 7.06
CA HIS A 27 -0.60 -10.93 7.43
C HIS A 27 -1.74 -10.42 6.57
N GLY A 28 -1.72 -10.63 5.25
CA GLY A 28 -2.81 -10.26 4.34
C GLY A 28 -4.14 -10.88 4.73
N ILE A 29 -4.16 -12.17 5.13
CA ILE A 29 -5.37 -12.83 5.66
C ILE A 29 -5.86 -12.12 6.93
N GLU A 30 -4.97 -11.73 7.83
CA GLU A 30 -5.37 -11.02 9.06
C GLU A 30 -6.04 -9.67 8.76
N GLN A 31 -5.66 -9.00 7.69
CA GLN A 31 -6.21 -7.71 7.29
C GLN A 31 -7.61 -7.81 6.64
N ILE A 32 -8.06 -8.99 6.27
CA ILE A 32 -9.37 -9.20 5.64
C ILE A 32 -10.37 -9.97 6.50
N ILE A 33 -10.00 -10.45 7.69
CA ILE A 33 -10.91 -11.16 8.61
C ILE A 33 -11.44 -10.25 9.72
N GLY A 34 -12.61 -10.61 10.28
CA GLY A 34 -13.24 -9.89 11.39
C GLY A 34 -13.62 -8.45 11.03
N LYS A 35 -13.14 -7.51 11.81
CA LYS A 35 -13.35 -6.08 11.61
C LYS A 35 -12.02 -5.34 11.63
N VAL A 36 -11.86 -4.38 10.73
CA VAL A 36 -10.70 -3.51 10.64
C VAL A 36 -11.04 -2.09 11.09
N LYS A 37 -10.07 -1.41 11.66
CA LYS A 37 -10.24 -0.03 12.11
C LYS A 37 -9.93 0.93 10.98
N ILE A 38 -10.84 1.85 10.72
CA ILE A 38 -10.65 2.98 9.81
C ILE A 38 -10.99 4.29 10.53
N PHE A 39 -10.63 5.40 9.91
CA PHE A 39 -11.06 6.74 10.35
C PHE A 39 -12.01 7.30 9.29
N ARG A 40 -13.23 7.65 9.69
CA ARG A 40 -14.25 8.19 8.79
C ARG A 40 -15.15 9.18 9.55
N ASN A 41 -15.55 10.26 8.90
CA ASN A 41 -16.38 11.32 9.50
C ASN A 41 -15.81 11.89 10.81
N GLY A 42 -14.47 11.97 10.91
CA GLY A 42 -13.79 12.52 12.07
C GLY A 42 -13.73 11.57 13.29
N SER A 43 -14.02 10.29 13.13
CA SER A 43 -13.98 9.30 14.20
C SER A 43 -13.47 7.95 13.75
N PHE A 44 -12.90 7.20 14.69
CA PHE A 44 -12.53 5.80 14.43
C PHE A 44 -13.76 4.90 14.47
N GLU A 45 -13.86 4.03 13.49
CA GLU A 45 -14.90 3.00 13.43
C GLU A 45 -14.33 1.64 13.04
N MET A 46 -15.04 0.58 13.44
CA MET A 46 -14.71 -0.80 13.10
C MET A 46 -15.64 -1.26 11.99
N VAL A 47 -15.10 -1.47 10.80
CA VAL A 47 -15.86 -1.88 9.62
C VAL A 47 -15.49 -3.28 9.15
N ARG A 48 -16.35 -3.87 8.33
CA ARG A 48 -16.04 -5.15 7.70
C ARG A 48 -15.06 -4.91 6.54
N PRO A 49 -13.92 -5.63 6.46
CA PRO A 49 -13.00 -5.49 5.34
C PRO A 49 -13.65 -5.98 4.03
N LEU A 50 -13.07 -5.57 2.90
CA LEU A 50 -13.56 -5.81 1.55
C LEU A 50 -14.92 -5.17 1.24
N GLU A 51 -15.35 -4.15 2.01
CA GLU A 51 -16.40 -3.24 1.63
C GLU A 51 -15.97 -2.41 0.43
N LYS A 52 -16.84 -2.29 -0.58
CA LYS A 52 -16.54 -1.59 -1.84
C LYS A 52 -16.56 -0.08 -1.63
N VAL A 53 -15.54 0.59 -2.16
CA VAL A 53 -15.41 2.05 -2.21
C VAL A 53 -15.09 2.45 -3.64
N TYR A 54 -15.78 3.46 -4.17
CA TYR A 54 -15.47 4.00 -5.49
C TYR A 54 -14.45 5.13 -5.37
N ILE A 55 -13.35 5.04 -6.11
CA ILE A 55 -12.23 5.97 -6.06
C ILE A 55 -12.07 6.69 -7.39
N ASN A 56 -11.94 8.01 -7.34
CA ASN A 56 -11.56 8.86 -8.46
C ASN A 56 -10.12 9.33 -8.25
N TYR A 57 -9.18 8.70 -8.94
CA TYR A 57 -7.79 9.13 -8.93
C TYR A 57 -7.58 10.23 -9.99
N PRO A 58 -6.83 11.32 -9.71
CA PRO A 58 -6.59 12.39 -10.69
C PRO A 58 -5.98 11.83 -11.99
N GLY A 59 -6.54 12.22 -13.14
CA GLY A 59 -6.07 11.77 -14.46
C GLY A 59 -6.42 10.33 -14.84
N LYS A 60 -7.12 9.59 -13.97
CA LYS A 60 -7.54 8.21 -14.22
C LYS A 60 -9.07 8.08 -14.26
N LYS A 61 -9.58 7.00 -14.84
CA LYS A 61 -11.00 6.64 -14.69
C LYS A 61 -11.28 6.23 -13.24
N GLY A 62 -12.47 6.58 -12.76
CA GLY A 62 -12.93 6.12 -11.46
C GLY A 62 -13.07 4.58 -11.43
N SER A 63 -12.62 3.96 -10.37
CA SER A 63 -12.58 2.51 -10.21
C SER A 63 -13.02 2.05 -8.82
N ASN A 64 -13.35 0.77 -8.71
CA ASN A 64 -13.69 0.15 -7.44
C ASN A 64 -12.44 -0.25 -6.68
N ALA A 65 -12.40 0.10 -5.40
CA ALA A 65 -11.44 -0.40 -4.44
C ALA A 65 -12.17 -0.99 -3.22
N TYR A 66 -11.46 -1.64 -2.34
CA TYR A 66 -12.05 -2.37 -1.23
C TYR A 66 -11.29 -2.08 0.06
N ILE A 67 -12.00 -1.86 1.15
CA ILE A 67 -11.41 -1.57 2.45
C ILE A 67 -10.51 -2.74 2.88
N PHE A 68 -9.28 -2.40 3.27
CA PHE A 68 -8.28 -3.32 3.74
C PHE A 68 -7.72 -2.84 5.08
N GLY A 69 -7.46 -3.75 6.02
CA GLY A 69 -6.93 -3.39 7.33
C GLY A 69 -5.44 -3.08 7.26
N HIS A 70 -5.05 -1.83 7.57
CA HIS A 70 -3.64 -1.47 7.61
C HIS A 70 -3.40 -0.28 8.56
N PRO A 71 -2.19 -0.12 9.14
CA PRO A 71 -1.90 0.90 10.14
C PRO A 71 -2.11 2.35 9.70
N GLU A 72 -1.88 2.69 8.44
CA GLU A 72 -1.94 4.08 7.95
C GLU A 72 -3.32 4.71 8.16
N ALA A 73 -4.40 3.90 8.10
CA ALA A 73 -5.74 4.39 8.41
C ALA A 73 -5.83 4.99 9.83
N ILE A 74 -4.97 4.54 10.73
CA ILE A 74 -4.93 4.98 12.12
C ILE A 74 -3.91 6.10 12.31
N THR A 75 -2.70 5.90 11.80
CA THR A 75 -1.56 6.78 12.07
C THR A 75 -1.72 8.14 11.42
N PHE A 76 -2.25 8.22 10.19
CA PHE A 76 -2.59 9.50 9.56
C PHE A 76 -3.62 10.29 10.36
N ALA A 77 -4.67 9.64 10.87
CA ALA A 77 -5.69 10.29 11.67
C ALA A 77 -5.17 10.84 13.00
N HIS A 78 -4.19 10.18 13.60
CA HIS A 78 -3.54 10.66 14.81
C HIS A 78 -2.60 11.83 14.54
N HIS A 79 -1.95 11.84 13.38
CA HIS A 79 -0.95 12.86 13.07
C HIS A 79 -1.57 14.13 12.46
N TYR A 80 -2.61 13.99 11.65
CA TYR A 80 -3.29 15.09 10.95
C TYR A 80 -4.73 15.25 11.46
N PRO A 81 -4.94 16.03 12.54
CA PRO A 81 -6.26 16.16 13.17
C PRO A 81 -7.32 16.83 12.28
N GLU A 82 -6.90 17.51 11.24
CA GLU A 82 -7.79 18.17 10.28
C GLU A 82 -8.44 17.21 9.28
N ILE A 83 -7.91 16.01 9.08
CA ILE A 83 -8.49 15.06 8.13
C ILE A 83 -9.82 14.53 8.66
N LYS A 84 -10.72 14.19 7.74
CA LYS A 84 -12.04 13.65 8.05
C LYS A 84 -12.16 12.16 7.76
N ALA A 85 -11.24 11.62 6.97
CA ALA A 85 -11.18 10.20 6.67
C ALA A 85 -9.74 9.76 6.40
N SER A 86 -9.41 8.56 6.88
CA SER A 86 -8.18 7.84 6.55
C SER A 86 -8.52 6.36 6.41
N VAL A 87 -8.35 5.81 5.21
CA VAL A 87 -8.77 4.45 4.88
C VAL A 87 -7.72 3.79 3.99
N ASN A 88 -7.34 2.57 4.32
CA ASN A 88 -6.53 1.74 3.43
C ASN A 88 -7.42 0.91 2.52
N LEU A 89 -7.01 0.79 1.28
CA LEU A 89 -7.75 0.14 0.22
C LEU A 89 -6.86 -0.88 -0.50
N CYS A 90 -7.47 -1.92 -1.03
CA CYS A 90 -6.88 -2.76 -2.06
C CYS A 90 -7.77 -2.72 -3.30
N HIS A 91 -7.22 -2.98 -4.46
CA HIS A 91 -7.96 -3.12 -5.71
C HIS A 91 -7.40 -4.29 -6.53
N GLY A 92 -8.03 -4.62 -7.60
CA GLY A 92 -7.72 -5.73 -8.48
C GLY A 92 -8.97 -6.21 -9.21
N ILE A 93 -8.85 -7.27 -9.97
CA ILE A 93 -9.98 -7.86 -10.68
C ILE A 93 -11.06 -8.34 -9.71
N GLU A 94 -12.32 -8.21 -10.09
CA GLU A 94 -13.46 -8.55 -9.19
C GLU A 94 -13.44 -10.01 -8.72
N GLU A 95 -12.97 -10.93 -9.56
CA GLU A 95 -12.80 -12.34 -9.25
C GLU A 95 -11.85 -12.56 -8.07
N SER A 96 -10.74 -11.85 -8.04
CA SER A 96 -9.78 -11.92 -6.93
C SER A 96 -10.43 -11.51 -5.61
N VAL A 97 -11.20 -10.44 -5.63
CA VAL A 97 -11.91 -9.95 -4.43
C VAL A 97 -12.98 -10.95 -3.98
N LEU A 98 -13.67 -11.59 -4.90
CA LEU A 98 -14.65 -12.66 -4.57
C LEU A 98 -13.98 -13.86 -3.91
N ILE A 99 -12.81 -14.27 -4.42
CA ILE A 99 -12.00 -15.33 -3.79
C ILE A 99 -11.58 -14.95 -2.38
N LEU A 100 -11.09 -13.72 -2.18
CA LEU A 100 -10.74 -13.23 -0.85
C LEU A 100 -11.94 -13.22 0.11
N LYS A 101 -13.11 -12.79 -0.35
CA LYS A 101 -14.36 -12.82 0.44
C LYS A 101 -14.77 -14.24 0.81
N PHE A 102 -14.59 -15.18 -0.10
CA PHE A 102 -14.89 -16.60 0.14
C PHE A 102 -13.92 -17.18 1.18
N ILE A 103 -12.62 -17.01 0.99
CA ILE A 103 -11.57 -17.46 1.93
C ILE A 103 -11.80 -16.85 3.31
N ARG A 104 -12.05 -15.54 3.40
CA ARG A 104 -12.40 -14.88 4.65
C ARG A 104 -13.56 -15.59 5.36
N THR A 105 -14.62 -15.92 4.63
CA THR A 105 -15.81 -16.58 5.19
C THR A 105 -15.46 -17.94 5.76
N LEU A 106 -14.64 -18.73 5.05
CA LEU A 106 -14.20 -20.05 5.54
C LEU A 106 -13.36 -19.93 6.83
N VAL A 107 -12.48 -18.92 6.91
CA VAL A 107 -11.68 -18.67 8.11
C VAL A 107 -12.54 -18.20 9.28
N GLU A 108 -13.45 -17.25 9.05
CA GLU A 108 -14.37 -16.73 10.08
C GLU A 108 -15.28 -17.83 10.65
N TRP A 109 -15.71 -18.74 9.81
CA TRP A 109 -16.51 -19.92 10.24
C TRP A 109 -15.64 -21.05 10.82
N ARG A 110 -14.30 -20.85 10.90
CA ARG A 110 -13.35 -21.85 11.41
C ARG A 110 -13.34 -23.16 10.62
N LEU A 111 -13.74 -23.13 9.36
CA LEU A 111 -13.67 -24.27 8.45
C LEU A 111 -12.25 -24.54 7.97
N ILE A 112 -11.44 -23.48 7.86
CA ILE A 112 -10.01 -23.57 7.57
C ILE A 112 -9.22 -22.68 8.53
N SER A 113 -7.97 -23.02 8.79
CA SER A 113 -7.05 -22.16 9.56
C SER A 113 -6.51 -21.02 8.69
N LYS A 114 -6.02 -19.93 9.32
CA LYS A 114 -5.35 -18.83 8.60
C LYS A 114 -4.18 -19.34 7.75
N ASN A 115 -3.39 -20.26 8.28
CA ASN A 115 -2.26 -20.87 7.58
C ASN A 115 -2.72 -21.64 6.33
N HIS A 116 -3.79 -22.43 6.40
CA HIS A 116 -4.37 -23.08 5.23
C HIS A 116 -4.91 -22.09 4.21
N ALA A 117 -5.54 -21.01 4.68
CA ALA A 117 -6.00 -19.93 3.81
C ALA A 117 -4.83 -19.26 3.07
N ALA A 118 -3.74 -18.96 3.78
CA ALA A 118 -2.53 -18.38 3.18
C ALA A 118 -1.90 -19.31 2.11
N ARG A 119 -1.75 -20.61 2.41
CA ARG A 119 -1.28 -21.59 1.41
C ARG A 119 -2.18 -21.69 0.19
N THR A 120 -3.50 -21.65 0.40
CA THR A 120 -4.48 -21.67 -0.70
C THR A 120 -4.36 -20.44 -1.56
N LEU A 121 -4.17 -19.26 -0.97
CA LEU A 121 -3.94 -18.02 -1.71
C LEU A 121 -2.66 -18.07 -2.51
N ASN A 122 -1.53 -18.44 -1.92
CA ASN A 122 -0.25 -18.56 -2.63
C ASN A 122 -0.36 -19.52 -3.84
N TRP A 123 -1.06 -20.64 -3.68
CA TRP A 123 -1.30 -21.55 -4.79
C TRP A 123 -2.19 -20.96 -5.88
N LEU A 124 -3.21 -20.16 -5.50
CA LEU A 124 -4.10 -19.47 -6.44
C LEU A 124 -3.40 -18.31 -7.15
N GLU A 125 -2.56 -17.54 -6.44
CA GLU A 125 -1.80 -16.45 -7.02
C GLU A 125 -0.98 -16.90 -8.23
N GLY A 126 -0.29 -18.04 -8.12
CA GLY A 126 0.48 -18.60 -9.21
C GLY A 126 -0.36 -18.99 -10.44
N LYS A 127 -1.67 -19.24 -10.29
CA LYS A 127 -2.52 -19.77 -11.37
C LYS A 127 -3.56 -18.77 -11.90
N VAL A 128 -4.12 -17.94 -11.02
CA VAL A 128 -5.24 -17.07 -11.35
C VAL A 128 -4.76 -15.64 -11.62
N PHE A 129 -3.83 -15.14 -10.82
CA PHE A 129 -3.38 -13.76 -10.92
C PHE A 129 -2.32 -13.52 -12.01
N LYS A 130 -1.51 -14.53 -12.36
CA LYS A 130 -0.57 -14.44 -13.50
C LYS A 130 -1.25 -14.32 -14.87
N SER A 131 -2.55 -14.61 -14.97
CA SER A 131 -3.30 -14.51 -16.24
C SER A 131 -3.85 -13.11 -16.54
N ALA A 132 -3.92 -12.24 -15.55
CA ALA A 132 -4.28 -10.85 -15.76
C ALA A 132 -2.98 -10.07 -16.03
N GLY A 133 -2.54 -10.05 -17.29
CA GLY A 133 -1.43 -9.19 -17.71
C GLY A 133 -1.71 -7.77 -17.27
N VAL A 134 -0.73 -7.15 -16.64
CA VAL A 134 -0.74 -5.71 -16.33
C VAL A 134 -0.61 -4.98 -17.67
N GLU A 135 -1.68 -4.90 -18.42
CA GLU A 135 -1.81 -3.88 -19.45
C GLU A 135 -2.03 -2.55 -18.72
N ASP A 136 -1.47 -1.49 -19.25
CA ASP A 136 -1.55 -0.09 -18.82
C ASP A 136 -3.01 0.29 -18.54
N SER A 137 -3.50 -0.08 -17.35
CA SER A 137 -4.89 0.05 -17.01
C SER A 137 -5.17 1.54 -16.82
N GLU A 138 -6.17 2.06 -17.52
CA GLU A 138 -6.75 3.40 -17.26
C GLU A 138 -7.32 3.49 -15.82
N GLU A 139 -7.10 2.47 -15.02
CA GLU A 139 -7.56 2.25 -13.66
C GLU A 139 -6.60 2.81 -12.61
N LEU A 140 -6.79 2.40 -11.36
CA LEU A 140 -5.97 2.88 -10.24
C LEU A 140 -4.50 2.44 -10.40
N PRO A 141 -3.54 3.28 -9.96
CA PRO A 141 -2.14 2.88 -9.93
C PRO A 141 -1.91 1.69 -9.00
N SER A 142 -0.87 0.88 -9.27
CA SER A 142 -0.56 -0.33 -8.49
C SER A 142 -0.31 -0.04 -7.00
N VAL A 143 0.31 1.10 -6.69
CA VAL A 143 0.45 1.61 -5.30
C VAL A 143 0.19 3.11 -5.33
N TYR A 144 -0.65 3.61 -4.45
CA TYR A 144 -0.97 5.03 -4.41
C TYR A 144 -1.27 5.56 -3.01
N GLY A 145 -0.97 6.86 -2.83
CA GLY A 145 -1.55 7.72 -1.81
C GLY A 145 -2.47 8.73 -2.48
N LEU A 146 -3.63 9.01 -1.90
CA LEU A 146 -4.63 9.90 -2.48
C LEU A 146 -5.28 10.76 -1.41
N ALA A 147 -5.25 12.07 -1.59
CA ALA A 147 -5.94 13.01 -0.73
C ALA A 147 -7.03 13.77 -1.48
N PHE A 148 -8.17 13.90 -0.83
CA PHE A 148 -9.28 14.77 -1.25
C PHE A 148 -9.46 15.89 -0.25
N GLY A 149 -9.77 17.07 -0.73
CA GLY A 149 -9.98 18.22 0.13
C GLY A 149 -10.43 19.45 -0.66
N THR A 150 -10.03 20.61 -0.17
CA THR A 150 -10.26 21.90 -0.85
C THR A 150 -8.95 22.64 -0.98
N LYS A 151 -8.75 23.27 -2.12
CA LYS A 151 -7.67 24.23 -2.40
C LYS A 151 -8.31 25.53 -2.88
N ASP A 152 -7.99 26.63 -2.20
CA ASP A 152 -8.56 27.96 -2.51
C ASP A 152 -10.11 27.94 -2.57
N GLY A 153 -10.74 27.19 -1.65
CA GLY A 153 -12.19 27.05 -1.55
C GLY A 153 -12.85 26.13 -2.60
N LYS A 154 -12.07 25.52 -3.51
CA LYS A 154 -12.58 24.63 -4.56
C LYS A 154 -12.21 23.16 -4.23
N PRO A 155 -13.07 22.20 -4.61
CA PRO A 155 -12.73 20.78 -4.51
C PRO A 155 -11.40 20.48 -5.21
N ALA A 156 -10.53 19.74 -4.53
CA ALA A 156 -9.22 19.40 -5.02
C ALA A 156 -8.85 17.98 -4.62
N SER A 157 -8.08 17.28 -5.48
CA SER A 157 -7.49 15.98 -5.16
C SER A 157 -6.04 15.94 -5.62
N VAL A 158 -5.22 15.23 -4.86
CA VAL A 158 -3.84 14.92 -5.22
C VAL A 158 -3.60 13.45 -5.03
N GLY A 159 -3.07 12.81 -6.06
CA GLY A 159 -2.61 11.44 -6.07
C GLY A 159 -1.08 11.39 -6.13
N CYS A 160 -0.51 10.39 -5.49
CA CYS A 160 0.92 10.09 -5.54
C CYS A 160 1.07 8.59 -5.77
N THR A 161 1.87 8.20 -6.76
CA THR A 161 2.13 6.81 -7.10
C THR A 161 3.59 6.58 -7.43
N LEU A 162 4.03 5.33 -7.43
CA LEU A 162 5.35 4.97 -7.92
C LEU A 162 5.41 5.15 -9.45
N SER A 163 6.55 5.64 -9.93
CA SER A 163 6.83 5.72 -11.37
C SER A 163 6.89 4.30 -11.97
N ALA A 164 6.41 4.15 -13.20
CA ALA A 164 6.45 2.89 -13.93
C ALA A 164 7.87 2.31 -14.05
N ASN A 165 8.88 3.16 -14.08
CA ASN A 165 10.28 2.75 -14.15
C ASN A 165 10.84 2.22 -12.81
N SER A 166 10.15 2.45 -11.69
CA SER A 166 10.61 2.09 -10.35
C SER A 166 9.91 0.87 -9.75
N SER A 167 8.73 0.54 -10.25
CA SER A 167 7.84 -0.48 -9.65
C SER A 167 8.05 -1.91 -10.16
N SER A 168 8.79 -2.10 -11.26
CA SER A 168 8.78 -3.38 -11.99
C SER A 168 9.82 -4.40 -11.53
N GLU A 169 10.72 -4.06 -10.61
CA GLU A 169 11.89 -4.90 -10.33
C GLU A 169 12.04 -5.35 -8.86
N LEU A 170 11.26 -4.79 -7.92
CA LEU A 170 11.41 -5.13 -6.50
C LEU A 170 10.49 -6.30 -6.11
N SER A 171 11.06 -7.31 -5.51
CA SER A 171 10.29 -8.34 -4.79
C SER A 171 9.59 -7.74 -3.56
N MET A 172 8.59 -8.41 -3.02
CA MET A 172 7.91 -7.98 -1.79
C MET A 172 8.90 -7.84 -0.61
N GLY A 173 9.89 -8.74 -0.53
CA GLY A 173 10.94 -8.70 0.48
C GLY A 173 11.80 -7.44 0.35
N GLU A 174 12.24 -7.09 -0.85
CA GLU A 174 13.02 -5.88 -1.12
C GLU A 174 12.21 -4.61 -0.89
N ALA A 175 10.94 -4.58 -1.35
CA ALA A 175 10.04 -3.46 -1.12
C ALA A 175 9.81 -3.17 0.38
N THR A 176 9.98 -4.18 1.24
CA THR A 176 9.89 -4.05 2.70
C THR A 176 11.25 -3.74 3.33
N ALA A 177 12.31 -4.42 2.88
CA ALA A 177 13.64 -4.32 3.49
C ALA A 177 14.35 -2.99 3.18
N TYR A 178 14.23 -2.48 1.95
CA TYR A 178 14.91 -1.23 1.57
C TYR A 178 14.41 -0.01 2.36
N PRO A 179 13.11 0.20 2.59
CA PRO A 179 12.64 1.27 3.48
C PRO A 179 13.21 1.18 4.89
N LEU A 180 13.32 -0.03 5.44
CA LEU A 180 13.91 -0.26 6.76
C LEU A 180 15.41 0.09 6.76
N ALA A 181 16.17 -0.34 5.75
CA ALA A 181 17.58 -0.03 5.60
C ALA A 181 17.81 1.49 5.47
N CYS A 182 17.01 2.18 4.65
CA CYS A 182 17.07 3.64 4.50
C CYS A 182 16.78 4.35 5.84
N GLY A 183 15.77 3.91 6.58
CA GLY A 183 15.47 4.46 7.90
C GLY A 183 16.62 4.28 8.89
N LEU A 184 17.26 3.11 8.89
CA LEU A 184 18.43 2.84 9.72
C LEU A 184 19.62 3.72 9.33
N GLU A 185 19.91 3.89 8.05
CA GLU A 185 20.96 4.76 7.55
C GLU A 185 20.72 6.22 7.97
N MET A 186 19.49 6.71 7.79
CA MET A 186 19.11 8.06 8.24
C MET A 186 19.31 8.24 9.74
N PHE A 187 18.98 7.23 10.55
CA PHE A 187 19.19 7.25 11.99
C PHE A 187 20.70 7.33 12.31
N LEU A 188 21.53 6.49 11.71
CA LEU A 188 22.97 6.46 11.95
C LEU A 188 23.67 7.75 11.52
N ASN A 189 23.21 8.39 10.48
CA ASN A 189 23.73 9.65 9.95
C ASN A 189 23.13 10.90 10.63
N GLY A 190 22.30 10.72 11.67
CA GLY A 190 21.70 11.84 12.43
C GLY A 190 20.56 12.55 11.68
N GLY A 191 20.04 11.97 10.60
CA GLY A 191 18.86 12.47 9.88
C GLY A 191 17.55 12.25 10.64
N ILE A 192 17.56 11.29 11.59
CA ILE A 192 16.44 11.05 12.52
C ILE A 192 16.97 11.34 13.92
N THR A 193 16.55 12.47 14.49
CA THR A 193 17.01 12.91 15.84
C THR A 193 15.93 12.78 16.90
N ARG A 194 14.67 12.62 16.51
CA ARG A 194 13.53 12.50 17.42
C ARG A 194 13.55 11.16 18.13
N ALA A 195 13.57 11.17 19.47
CA ALA A 195 13.44 9.97 20.28
C ALA A 195 11.96 9.56 20.44
N GLY A 196 11.70 8.25 20.52
CA GLY A 196 10.37 7.67 20.75
C GLY A 196 9.90 6.78 19.63
N VAL A 197 8.61 6.41 19.68
CA VAL A 197 7.93 5.63 18.63
C VAL A 197 7.00 6.57 17.88
N PHE A 198 7.15 6.62 16.56
CA PHE A 198 6.38 7.49 15.68
C PHE A 198 6.18 6.85 14.31
N ALA A 199 5.11 7.24 13.64
CA ALA A 199 4.86 6.84 12.27
C ALA A 199 5.68 7.69 11.28
N PRO A 200 5.99 7.20 10.08
CA PRO A 200 6.76 7.93 9.07
C PRO A 200 6.20 9.33 8.77
N GLU A 201 4.88 9.45 8.68
CA GLU A 201 4.17 10.71 8.41
C GLU A 201 4.20 11.72 9.56
N SER A 202 4.80 11.38 10.70
CA SER A 202 4.87 12.26 11.88
C SER A 202 5.80 13.47 11.72
N GLY A 203 6.45 13.63 10.56
CA GLY A 203 7.43 14.67 10.31
C GLY A 203 8.80 14.43 10.97
N ALA A 204 9.01 13.26 11.59
CA ALA A 204 10.32 12.87 12.12
C ALA A 204 11.29 12.41 11.02
N ILE A 205 10.77 12.06 9.88
CA ILE A 205 11.51 11.69 8.67
C ILE A 205 11.14 12.69 7.58
N ASP A 206 12.16 13.30 6.96
CA ASP A 206 11.95 14.12 5.76
C ASP A 206 11.67 13.20 4.56
N PRO A 207 10.47 13.26 3.93
CA PRO A 207 10.11 12.36 2.85
C PRO A 207 11.05 12.48 1.64
N SER A 208 11.51 13.68 1.31
CA SER A 208 12.39 13.91 0.15
C SER A 208 13.75 13.24 0.34
N THR A 209 14.33 13.40 1.51
CA THR A 209 15.59 12.74 1.88
C THR A 209 15.43 11.23 1.92
N PHE A 210 14.32 10.74 2.50
CA PHE A 210 14.05 9.31 2.55
C PHE A 210 13.94 8.70 1.14
N LEU A 211 13.19 9.33 0.24
CA LEU A 211 12.99 8.85 -1.12
C LEU A 211 14.28 8.90 -1.96
N ALA A 212 15.12 9.92 -1.77
CA ALA A 212 16.44 9.98 -2.40
C ALA A 212 17.34 8.83 -1.95
N ASN A 213 17.37 8.53 -0.64
CA ASN A 213 18.11 7.39 -0.10
C ASN A 213 17.54 6.06 -0.61
N PHE A 214 16.24 5.93 -0.68
CA PHE A 214 15.59 4.73 -1.21
C PHE A 214 16.01 4.45 -2.66
N LEU A 215 16.02 5.46 -3.52
CA LEU A 215 16.51 5.35 -4.89
C LEU A 215 17.97 4.91 -4.96
N SER A 216 18.83 5.45 -4.10
CA SER A 216 20.24 5.08 -4.03
C SER A 216 20.42 3.60 -3.64
N VAL A 217 19.71 3.15 -2.63
CA VAL A 217 19.78 1.75 -2.14
C VAL A 217 19.21 0.78 -3.16
N SER A 218 18.04 1.06 -3.74
CA SER A 218 17.37 0.16 -4.68
C SER A 218 18.13 -0.05 -5.97
N LYS A 219 18.90 0.97 -6.42
CA LYS A 219 19.73 0.87 -7.63
C LYS A 219 21.15 0.31 -7.38
N GLY A 220 21.47 -0.07 -6.13
CA GLY A 220 22.79 -0.59 -5.76
C GLY A 220 23.95 0.39 -6.01
N GLN A 221 23.67 1.69 -6.10
CA GLN A 221 24.66 2.71 -6.42
C GLN A 221 25.08 3.45 -5.15
N SER A 222 26.33 3.25 -4.77
CA SER A 222 26.97 3.93 -3.62
C SER A 222 27.43 5.37 -3.93
N ASN A 223 27.21 5.88 -5.10
CA ASN A 223 27.67 7.21 -5.52
C ASN A 223 26.50 8.19 -5.58
N HIS A 224 26.70 9.36 -4.96
CA HIS A 224 25.82 10.54 -4.90
C HIS A 224 25.50 11.13 -6.29
N GLN A 225 24.89 10.37 -7.18
CA GLN A 225 24.20 10.96 -8.31
C GLN A 225 22.95 11.67 -7.78
N SER A 226 22.74 12.90 -8.19
CA SER A 226 21.52 13.65 -7.90
C SER A 226 20.35 12.96 -8.62
N PHE A 227 19.60 12.14 -7.90
CA PHE A 227 18.36 11.55 -8.39
C PHE A 227 17.24 12.58 -8.27
N ASP A 228 16.45 12.70 -9.31
CA ASP A 228 15.20 13.44 -9.22
C ASP A 228 14.15 12.53 -8.57
N ILE A 229 13.41 13.05 -7.57
CA ILE A 229 12.30 12.32 -6.94
C ILE A 229 11.23 11.93 -7.96
N SER A 230 11.10 12.67 -9.05
CA SER A 230 10.22 12.35 -10.18
C SER A 230 10.55 11.02 -10.87
N ASP A 231 11.77 10.51 -10.72
CA ASP A 231 12.14 9.17 -11.21
C ASP A 231 11.49 8.05 -10.40
N LEU A 232 11.13 8.34 -9.15
CA LEU A 232 10.51 7.36 -8.23
C LEU A 232 9.01 7.58 -8.09
N ILE A 233 8.57 8.83 -8.00
CA ILE A 233 7.20 9.19 -7.66
C ILE A 233 6.60 10.13 -8.71
N VAL A 234 5.39 9.79 -9.14
CA VAL A 234 4.53 10.66 -9.95
C VAL A 234 3.48 11.29 -9.04
N VAL A 235 3.26 12.60 -9.19
CA VAL A 235 2.26 13.34 -8.44
C VAL A 235 1.23 13.93 -9.39
N ASP A 236 0.02 13.40 -9.34
CA ASP A 236 -1.12 13.82 -10.14
C ASP A 236 -2.04 14.77 -9.34
N ARG A 237 -2.49 15.86 -9.97
CA ARG A 237 -3.33 16.86 -9.33
C ARG A 237 -4.59 17.12 -10.16
N SER A 238 -5.71 17.37 -9.49
CA SER A 238 -6.95 17.80 -10.16
C SER A 238 -6.99 19.29 -10.51
N TRP A 239 -5.95 20.02 -10.19
CA TRP A 239 -5.78 21.46 -10.52
C TRP A 239 -4.46 21.68 -11.24
N SER A 240 -4.42 22.70 -12.05
CA SER A 240 -3.21 23.25 -12.71
C SER A 240 -2.46 24.21 -11.80
#